data_6591303c1cf273996e2241218904d556
#
_entry.id   6591303c1cf273996e2241218904d556
#
_cell.length_a   1.000
_cell.length_b   1.000
_cell.length_c   1.000
_cell.angle_alpha   90.00
_cell.angle_beta   90.00
_cell.angle_gamma   90.00
#
_symmetry.space_group_name_H-M   'P 1'
#
loop_
_entity.id
_entity.type
_entity.pdbx_description
1 polymer ?
#
loop_
_entity_poly.entity_id
_entity_poly.type
_entity_poly.pdbx_seq_one_letter_code
_entity_poly.pdbx_strand_id
1 'polypeptide(L)'
;MASKENTKRKELHRKIWAIADDVRGAVDGWDFKQYILGILFYRFISEHMADYFDRAEHEAGDLEFRYAELSDQEAEQDFKPGTVEDKGFFILPSQLFKNVVEDASQNENLNEDLANIFQAIEKSAIGFKSEDDIKGLFDNLDTRSNILGGTVPEKNKRLSDILNGINSINFGNFEENDIDAFGDAYEFLISNYASNAGKSGGEFFTPQTVSKLLARLVMVGKDKINKVYDPTCGSGSLLLQMKKQYEDHILEDGFFGQEINMTNYNLARMNMFLHNINYNNFDIKRGDTLLNPQHLEEKPFDAIVSNPPYSVKWVGDGDPTLINDDRFAPAGKLAPKSKADFAFIMHSLNHLSNKGRAAIVCFPGIFYRGGAEKTIRQYLVDNNFVEAVISLPDNLFFGTSIATTILVLAKNKLENKTLFIDASKEFKKETNNNVLTGSNIEHIVELFSNYQNVDYKSALVDNDVIGSEQNYNLSVSTYVEQEDTREKIDIDVLNKEIAETVTKIDHLRAEIDKIVEELSYGK
;
A
#
# COMPACT_ATOMS: atom_id res chain seq x y z
N MET A 1 22.49 5.97 14.48
CA MET A 1 21.61 4.79 14.35
C MET A 1 20.96 4.73 12.97
N ALA A 2 20.19 5.69 12.52
CA ALA A 2 19.49 5.68 11.22
C ALA A 2 20.34 5.32 9.95
N SER A 3 21.64 5.61 9.91
CA SER A 3 22.47 5.29 8.76
C SER A 3 22.90 3.80 8.69
N LYS A 4 23.10 3.14 9.85
CA LYS A 4 23.41 1.70 9.93
C LYS A 4 22.19 0.84 9.59
N GLU A 5 21.03 1.25 10.06
CA GLU A 5 19.74 0.62 9.81
C GLU A 5 19.38 0.64 8.33
N ASN A 6 19.53 1.79 7.68
CA ASN A 6 19.31 1.94 6.24
C ASN A 6 20.28 1.10 5.40
N THR A 7 21.48 0.87 5.89
CA THR A 7 22.49 0.02 5.21
C THR A 7 22.13 -1.47 5.33
N LYS A 8 21.71 -1.95 6.53
CA LYS A 8 21.23 -3.32 6.74
C LYS A 8 20.00 -3.62 5.86
N ARG A 9 19.04 -2.69 5.81
CA ARG A 9 17.83 -2.79 5.00
C ARG A 9 18.14 -2.91 3.49
N LYS A 10 19.05 -2.09 2.98
CA LYS A 10 19.49 -2.15 1.57
C LYS A 10 20.21 -3.46 1.24
N GLU A 11 20.99 -4.00 2.16
CA GLU A 11 21.67 -5.28 1.97
C GLU A 11 20.67 -6.45 1.95
N LEU A 12 19.69 -6.45 2.86
CA LEU A 12 18.58 -7.39 2.89
C LEU A 12 17.81 -7.38 1.57
N HIS A 13 17.40 -6.20 1.11
CA HIS A 13 16.70 -6.02 -0.16
C HIS A 13 17.49 -6.56 -1.35
N ARG A 14 18.81 -6.34 -1.38
CA ARG A 14 19.67 -6.84 -2.45
C ARG A 14 19.76 -8.36 -2.47
N LYS A 15 19.89 -9.00 -1.28
CA LYS A 15 19.97 -10.45 -1.15
C LYS A 15 18.66 -11.11 -1.59
N ILE A 16 17.53 -10.60 -1.13
CA ILE A 16 16.20 -11.10 -1.52
C ILE A 16 15.98 -10.96 -3.02
N TRP A 17 16.38 -9.83 -3.60
CA TRP A 17 16.25 -9.62 -5.04
C TRP A 17 17.15 -10.57 -5.85
N ALA A 18 18.35 -10.86 -5.38
CA ALA A 18 19.25 -11.82 -6.02
C ALA A 18 18.64 -13.23 -6.07
N ILE A 19 18.01 -13.70 -4.98
CA ILE A 19 17.30 -14.98 -4.96
C ILE A 19 16.16 -14.97 -5.99
N ALA A 20 15.39 -13.89 -6.04
CA ALA A 20 14.32 -13.73 -7.03
C ALA A 20 14.83 -13.75 -8.47
N ASP A 21 16.01 -13.21 -8.73
CA ASP A 21 16.66 -13.21 -10.05
C ASP A 21 17.29 -14.55 -10.41
N ASP A 22 17.96 -15.21 -9.48
CA ASP A 22 18.67 -16.50 -9.71
C ASP A 22 17.67 -17.63 -10.06
N VAL A 23 16.51 -17.62 -9.44
CA VAL A 23 15.46 -18.61 -9.68
C VAL A 23 14.57 -18.26 -10.89
N ARG A 24 14.69 -17.03 -11.43
CA ARG A 24 13.90 -16.47 -12.53
C ARG A 24 14.11 -17.17 -13.88
N GLY A 25 15.15 -17.93 -14.10
CA GLY A 25 15.71 -18.45 -15.38
C GLY A 25 14.78 -19.05 -16.44
N ALA A 26 13.46 -19.26 -16.23
CA ALA A 26 12.58 -19.87 -17.21
C ALA A 26 11.07 -19.57 -17.06
N VAL A 27 10.61 -18.72 -16.13
CA VAL A 27 9.18 -18.53 -15.86
C VAL A 27 8.84 -17.04 -15.88
N ASP A 28 7.66 -16.73 -16.44
CA ASP A 28 7.14 -15.36 -16.51
C ASP A 28 6.98 -14.78 -15.08
N GLY A 29 7.51 -13.57 -14.90
CA GLY A 29 7.93 -13.06 -13.59
C GLY A 29 6.88 -12.98 -12.47
N TRP A 30 5.57 -13.00 -12.73
CA TRP A 30 4.54 -12.81 -11.71
C TRP A 30 4.25 -14.09 -10.91
N ASP A 31 4.03 -15.20 -11.56
CA ASP A 31 3.60 -16.45 -10.91
C ASP A 31 4.68 -17.04 -9.99
N PHE A 32 5.95 -16.84 -10.35
CA PHE A 32 7.08 -17.30 -9.54
C PHE A 32 7.25 -16.53 -8.22
N LYS A 33 6.84 -15.28 -8.18
CA LYS A 33 6.93 -14.38 -7.04
C LYS A 33 6.11 -14.85 -5.85
N GLN A 34 4.98 -15.51 -6.11
CA GLN A 34 4.13 -16.07 -5.07
C GLN A 34 4.83 -17.16 -4.27
N TYR A 35 5.71 -17.95 -4.91
CA TYR A 35 6.50 -18.97 -4.22
C TYR A 35 7.51 -18.34 -3.26
N ILE A 36 8.21 -17.30 -3.68
CA ILE A 36 9.17 -16.62 -2.80
C ILE A 36 8.46 -15.99 -1.62
N LEU A 37 7.35 -15.27 -1.86
CA LEU A 37 6.55 -14.65 -0.80
C LEU A 37 5.98 -15.67 0.17
N GLY A 38 5.43 -16.78 -0.35
CA GLY A 38 4.85 -17.81 0.50
C GLY A 38 5.88 -18.63 1.28
N ILE A 39 7.04 -18.92 0.68
CA ILE A 39 8.12 -19.62 1.40
C ILE A 39 8.78 -18.70 2.44
N LEU A 40 8.90 -17.40 2.15
CA LEU A 40 9.34 -16.40 3.13
C LEU A 40 8.37 -16.32 4.31
N PHE A 41 7.07 -16.32 4.04
CA PHE A 41 6.04 -16.37 5.06
C PHE A 41 6.10 -17.67 5.88
N TYR A 42 6.24 -18.82 5.23
CA TYR A 42 6.39 -20.12 5.90
C TYR A 42 7.61 -20.13 6.83
N ARG A 43 8.75 -19.58 6.38
CA ARG A 43 9.93 -19.43 7.23
C ARG A 43 9.63 -18.58 8.46
N PHE A 44 9.00 -17.41 8.26
CA PHE A 44 8.63 -16.50 9.35
C PHE A 44 7.78 -17.19 10.40
N ILE A 45 6.64 -17.81 10.02
CA ILE A 45 5.75 -18.45 10.98
C ILE A 45 6.40 -19.63 11.68
N SER A 46 7.30 -20.37 11.00
CA SER A 46 8.05 -21.48 11.58
C SER A 46 9.06 -21.00 12.63
N GLU A 47 9.86 -19.99 12.29
CA GLU A 47 10.85 -19.43 13.22
C GLU A 47 10.16 -18.76 14.41
N HIS A 48 9.05 -18.07 14.16
CA HIS A 48 8.27 -17.40 15.22
C HIS A 48 7.61 -18.40 16.19
N MET A 49 7.12 -19.53 15.68
CA MET A 49 6.57 -20.61 16.49
C MET A 49 7.65 -21.26 17.37
N ALA A 50 8.80 -21.60 16.80
CA ALA A 50 9.91 -22.19 17.54
C ALA A 50 10.43 -21.24 18.63
N ASP A 51 10.65 -19.96 18.29
CA ASP A 51 11.09 -18.94 19.22
C ASP A 51 10.09 -18.69 20.38
N TYR A 52 8.80 -18.77 20.10
CA TYR A 52 7.75 -18.64 21.13
C TYR A 52 7.85 -19.71 22.20
N PHE A 53 8.05 -20.99 21.81
CA PHE A 53 8.19 -22.08 22.76
C PHE A 53 9.56 -22.07 23.45
N ASP A 54 10.63 -21.85 22.68
CA ASP A 54 12.00 -21.83 23.24
C ASP A 54 12.10 -20.77 24.34
N ARG A 55 11.52 -19.58 24.14
CA ARG A 55 11.50 -18.53 25.18
C ARG A 55 10.70 -18.90 26.40
N ALA A 56 9.51 -19.44 26.21
CA ALA A 56 8.64 -19.82 27.34
C ALA A 56 9.33 -20.85 28.26
N GLU A 57 9.98 -21.85 27.68
CA GLU A 57 10.70 -22.87 28.42
C GLU A 57 12.01 -22.36 29.04
N HIS A 58 12.74 -21.47 28.33
CA HIS A 58 13.92 -20.80 28.87
C HIS A 58 13.58 -19.91 30.07
N GLU A 59 12.46 -19.19 30.04
CA GLU A 59 11.95 -18.40 31.16
C GLU A 59 11.52 -19.31 32.33
N ALA A 60 11.01 -20.50 32.04
CA ALA A 60 10.70 -21.52 33.04
C ALA A 60 11.94 -22.22 33.63
N GLY A 61 13.12 -21.99 33.06
CA GLY A 61 14.41 -22.46 33.58
C GLY A 61 15.08 -23.57 32.76
N ASP A 62 14.46 -24.05 31.69
CA ASP A 62 15.06 -25.05 30.79
C ASP A 62 15.76 -24.35 29.60
N LEU A 63 16.98 -23.90 29.83
CA LEU A 63 17.80 -23.19 28.83
C LEU A 63 18.25 -24.05 27.65
N GLU A 64 18.16 -25.38 27.77
CA GLU A 64 18.55 -26.30 26.72
C GLU A 64 17.38 -26.71 25.83
N PHE A 65 16.17 -26.41 26.22
CA PHE A 65 14.98 -26.70 25.42
C PHE A 65 15.07 -26.11 24.01
N ARG A 66 14.69 -26.93 23.04
CA ARG A 66 14.57 -26.53 21.64
C ARG A 66 13.34 -27.20 21.03
N TYR A 67 12.31 -26.43 20.74
CA TYR A 67 11.07 -26.93 20.14
C TYR A 67 11.31 -27.73 18.85
N ALA A 68 12.26 -27.29 18.03
CA ALA A 68 12.61 -27.96 16.77
C ALA A 68 13.18 -29.38 16.94
N GLU A 69 13.58 -29.78 18.13
CA GLU A 69 14.18 -31.07 18.46
C GLU A 69 13.19 -32.05 19.09
N LEU A 70 11.96 -31.60 19.41
CA LEU A 70 10.91 -32.46 19.97
C LEU A 70 10.37 -33.44 18.92
N SER A 71 9.81 -34.55 19.41
CA SER A 71 8.98 -35.38 18.53
C SER A 71 7.63 -34.73 18.24
N ASP A 72 7.08 -35.00 17.04
CA ASP A 72 5.75 -34.47 16.67
C ASP A 72 4.66 -34.90 17.65
N GLN A 73 4.77 -36.11 18.23
CA GLN A 73 3.82 -36.64 19.19
C GLN A 73 3.81 -35.83 20.50
N GLU A 74 4.98 -35.50 21.04
CA GLU A 74 5.11 -34.66 22.24
C GLU A 74 4.57 -33.25 21.95
N ALA A 75 4.97 -32.66 20.83
CA ALA A 75 4.51 -31.32 20.43
C ALA A 75 3.00 -31.25 20.26
N GLU A 76 2.37 -32.25 19.66
CA GLU A 76 0.92 -32.29 19.43
C GLU A 76 0.14 -32.45 20.74
N GLN A 77 0.65 -33.25 21.68
CA GLN A 77 -0.01 -33.50 22.95
C GLN A 77 0.08 -32.33 23.93
N ASP A 78 1.27 -31.75 24.06
CA ASP A 78 1.58 -30.81 25.14
C ASP A 78 1.38 -29.34 24.74
N PHE A 79 1.53 -29.01 23.45
CA PHE A 79 1.58 -27.59 23.02
C PHE A 79 0.42 -27.16 22.12
N LYS A 80 -0.16 -28.06 21.31
CA LYS A 80 -1.06 -27.68 20.21
C LYS A 80 -2.31 -26.88 20.63
N PRO A 81 -3.14 -27.30 21.61
CA PRO A 81 -4.42 -26.65 21.86
C PRO A 81 -4.28 -25.17 22.25
N GLY A 82 -3.45 -24.89 23.25
CA GLY A 82 -3.21 -23.52 23.71
C GLY A 82 -2.57 -22.63 22.66
N THR A 83 -1.70 -23.21 21.81
CA THR A 83 -1.02 -22.45 20.76
C THR A 83 -1.96 -21.99 19.66
N VAL A 84 -2.89 -22.85 19.24
CA VAL A 84 -3.87 -22.44 18.21
C VAL A 84 -4.78 -21.32 18.73
N GLU A 85 -5.16 -21.35 20.01
CA GLU A 85 -5.93 -20.26 20.63
C GLU A 85 -5.14 -18.95 20.69
N ASP A 86 -3.81 -19.02 20.91
CA ASP A 86 -2.95 -17.85 21.09
C ASP A 86 -2.40 -17.31 19.76
N LYS A 87 -1.92 -18.20 18.88
CA LYS A 87 -1.25 -17.84 17.61
C LYS A 87 -2.13 -17.99 16.38
N GLY A 88 -3.22 -18.72 16.48
CA GLY A 88 -4.15 -18.99 15.36
C GLY A 88 -3.84 -20.24 14.56
N PHE A 89 -2.66 -20.84 14.70
CA PHE A 89 -2.23 -22.04 13.98
C PHE A 89 -1.19 -22.82 14.77
N PHE A 90 -0.83 -24.02 14.29
CA PHE A 90 0.20 -24.86 14.88
C PHE A 90 1.07 -25.52 13.80
N ILE A 91 2.37 -25.64 14.06
CA ILE A 91 3.34 -26.27 13.18
C ILE A 91 4.09 -27.33 13.99
N LEU A 92 4.08 -28.58 13.54
CA LEU A 92 4.83 -29.66 14.17
C LEU A 92 6.33 -29.47 14.00
N PRO A 93 7.19 -29.97 14.92
CA PRO A 93 8.64 -29.88 14.82
C PRO A 93 9.20 -30.37 13.47
N SER A 94 8.76 -31.52 12.97
CA SER A 94 9.18 -32.04 11.65
C SER A 94 8.78 -31.14 10.48
N GLN A 95 7.79 -30.29 10.68
CA GLN A 95 7.23 -29.37 9.67
C GLN A 95 7.81 -27.96 9.76
N LEU A 96 8.71 -27.69 10.69
CA LEU A 96 9.37 -26.39 10.77
C LEU A 96 10.30 -26.16 9.57
N PHE A 97 10.33 -24.93 9.10
CA PHE A 97 11.16 -24.53 7.94
C PHE A 97 12.62 -25.01 8.08
N LYS A 98 13.22 -24.85 9.27
CA LYS A 98 14.58 -25.28 9.55
C LYS A 98 14.77 -26.77 9.27
N ASN A 99 13.91 -27.62 9.79
CA ASN A 99 14.01 -29.08 9.65
C ASN A 99 13.74 -29.53 8.20
N VAL A 100 12.78 -28.89 7.51
CA VAL A 100 12.49 -29.19 6.11
C VAL A 100 13.62 -28.79 5.17
N VAL A 101 14.30 -27.67 5.41
CA VAL A 101 15.38 -27.20 4.52
C VAL A 101 16.64 -28.07 4.62
N GLU A 102 16.90 -28.71 5.76
CA GLU A 102 18.07 -29.58 5.96
C GLU A 102 18.10 -30.75 4.94
N ASP A 103 16.95 -31.34 4.67
CA ASP A 103 16.82 -32.47 3.75
C ASP A 103 16.32 -32.09 2.34
N ALA A 104 15.98 -30.82 2.10
CA ALA A 104 15.31 -30.36 0.90
C ALA A 104 16.01 -30.76 -0.41
N SER A 105 17.35 -30.76 -0.42
CA SER A 105 18.15 -31.08 -1.63
C SER A 105 18.17 -32.57 -1.98
N GLN A 106 17.83 -33.44 -1.03
CA GLN A 106 17.86 -34.90 -1.19
C GLN A 106 16.43 -35.49 -1.21
N ASN A 107 15.42 -34.70 -0.88
CA ASN A 107 14.04 -35.16 -0.80
C ASN A 107 13.39 -35.29 -2.19
N GLU A 108 13.18 -36.51 -2.64
CA GLU A 108 12.56 -36.82 -3.92
C GLU A 108 11.03 -36.52 -3.96
N ASN A 109 10.41 -36.27 -2.78
CA ASN A 109 8.99 -35.99 -2.61
C ASN A 109 8.72 -34.56 -2.09
N LEU A 110 9.70 -33.66 -2.15
CA LEU A 110 9.64 -32.32 -1.53
C LEU A 110 8.38 -31.54 -1.92
N ASN A 111 7.91 -31.64 -3.17
CA ASN A 111 6.72 -30.96 -3.65
C ASN A 111 5.45 -31.46 -2.95
N GLU A 112 5.35 -32.76 -2.66
CA GLU A 112 4.20 -33.35 -1.95
C GLU A 112 4.29 -33.06 -0.45
N ASP A 113 5.48 -33.14 0.15
CA ASP A 113 5.68 -32.89 1.56
C ASP A 113 5.37 -31.45 1.92
N LEU A 114 5.81 -30.47 1.12
CA LEU A 114 5.43 -29.07 1.32
C LEU A 114 3.93 -28.84 1.20
N ALA A 115 3.27 -29.46 0.21
CA ALA A 115 1.83 -29.37 0.10
C ALA A 115 1.11 -29.93 1.34
N ASN A 116 1.60 -31.04 1.88
CA ASN A 116 1.04 -31.65 3.09
C ASN A 116 1.29 -30.79 4.33
N ILE A 117 2.47 -30.17 4.46
CA ILE A 117 2.80 -29.24 5.54
C ILE A 117 1.86 -28.04 5.52
N PHE A 118 1.69 -27.38 4.37
CA PHE A 118 0.80 -26.21 4.26
C PHE A 118 -0.63 -26.57 4.61
N GLN A 119 -1.13 -27.71 4.14
CA GLN A 119 -2.45 -28.21 4.53
C GLN A 119 -2.55 -28.55 6.03
N ALA A 120 -1.49 -29.08 6.63
CA ALA A 120 -1.49 -29.41 8.06
C ALA A 120 -1.57 -28.13 8.91
N ILE A 121 -0.82 -27.09 8.53
CA ILE A 121 -0.89 -25.76 9.17
C ILE A 121 -2.31 -25.20 9.09
N GLU A 122 -2.92 -25.19 7.90
CA GLU A 122 -4.29 -24.69 7.73
C GLU A 122 -5.32 -25.53 8.52
N LYS A 123 -5.19 -26.85 8.49
CA LYS A 123 -6.08 -27.76 9.23
C LYS A 123 -5.94 -27.63 10.75
N SER A 124 -4.80 -27.16 11.25
CA SER A 124 -4.60 -26.97 12.69
C SER A 124 -5.57 -25.97 13.31
N ALA A 125 -6.06 -25.00 12.51
CA ALA A 125 -6.99 -23.96 12.93
C ALA A 125 -8.48 -24.40 12.87
N ILE A 126 -8.82 -25.57 12.33
CA ILE A 126 -10.21 -26.02 12.19
C ILE A 126 -10.88 -26.11 13.56
N GLY A 127 -12.04 -25.45 13.69
CA GLY A 127 -12.82 -25.39 14.92
C GLY A 127 -12.37 -24.31 15.91
N PHE A 128 -11.34 -23.55 15.60
CA PHE A 128 -10.88 -22.38 16.36
C PHE A 128 -11.33 -21.08 15.69
N LYS A 129 -11.28 -19.98 16.43
CA LYS A 129 -11.67 -18.64 15.91
C LYS A 129 -10.86 -18.19 14.70
N SER A 130 -9.62 -18.65 14.61
CA SER A 130 -8.67 -18.33 13.55
C SER A 130 -8.90 -19.11 12.25
N GLU A 131 -9.87 -20.03 12.19
CA GLU A 131 -10.08 -20.89 11.03
C GLU A 131 -10.18 -20.10 9.72
N ASP A 132 -11.00 -19.04 9.71
CA ASP A 132 -11.20 -18.21 8.52
C ASP A 132 -9.94 -17.43 8.11
N ASP A 133 -9.09 -17.04 9.08
CA ASP A 133 -7.87 -16.28 8.85
C ASP A 133 -6.72 -17.16 8.32
N ILE A 134 -6.76 -18.45 8.62
CA ILE A 134 -5.71 -19.42 8.25
C ILE A 134 -6.09 -20.22 7.00
N LYS A 135 -7.36 -20.59 6.83
CA LYS A 135 -7.86 -21.40 5.72
C LYS A 135 -7.51 -20.78 4.37
N GLY A 136 -6.93 -21.60 3.47
CA GLY A 136 -6.55 -21.20 2.11
C GLY A 136 -5.43 -20.15 2.06
N LEU A 137 -4.69 -19.98 3.13
CA LEU A 137 -3.59 -19.00 3.22
C LEU A 137 -2.48 -19.34 2.22
N PHE A 138 -2.23 -20.63 2.01
CA PHE A 138 -1.22 -21.14 1.09
C PHE A 138 -1.76 -21.53 -0.31
N ASP A 139 -3.02 -21.24 -0.63
CA ASP A 139 -3.63 -21.62 -1.92
C ASP A 139 -2.88 -21.13 -3.16
N ASN A 140 -2.11 -20.05 -3.03
CA ASN A 140 -1.30 -19.50 -4.10
C ASN A 140 0.05 -20.23 -4.29
N LEU A 141 0.41 -21.17 -3.39
CA LEU A 141 1.63 -21.96 -3.44
C LEU A 141 1.34 -23.39 -3.94
N ASP A 142 0.98 -23.53 -5.19
CA ASP A 142 0.82 -24.87 -5.79
C ASP A 142 2.20 -25.50 -6.07
N THR A 143 2.71 -26.28 -5.09
CA THR A 143 3.99 -26.99 -5.18
C THR A 143 4.01 -28.07 -6.25
N ARG A 144 2.85 -28.43 -6.81
CA ARG A 144 2.69 -29.41 -7.89
C ARG A 144 2.61 -28.75 -9.27
N SER A 145 2.56 -27.43 -9.35
CA SER A 145 2.40 -26.65 -10.58
C SER A 145 3.51 -26.93 -11.61
N ASN A 146 3.14 -26.96 -12.88
CA ASN A 146 4.10 -27.03 -13.98
C ASN A 146 4.95 -25.76 -14.16
N ILE A 147 4.60 -24.67 -13.49
CA ILE A 147 5.42 -23.45 -13.39
C ILE A 147 6.78 -23.76 -12.75
N LEU A 148 6.81 -24.68 -11.80
CA LEU A 148 8.05 -25.12 -11.13
C LEU A 148 8.89 -26.08 -11.99
N GLY A 149 8.33 -26.72 -12.98
CA GLY A 149 9.01 -27.67 -13.87
C GLY A 149 8.04 -28.69 -14.46
N GLY A 150 8.42 -29.29 -15.58
CA GLY A 150 7.62 -30.30 -16.28
C GLY A 150 7.62 -31.67 -15.60
N THR A 151 8.61 -31.94 -14.73
CA THR A 151 8.80 -33.22 -14.04
C THR A 151 8.92 -33.02 -12.53
N VAL A 152 8.66 -34.06 -11.74
CA VAL A 152 8.81 -34.02 -10.27
C VAL A 152 10.22 -33.64 -9.84
N PRO A 153 11.30 -34.20 -10.40
CA PRO A 153 12.67 -33.79 -10.05
C PRO A 153 12.95 -32.30 -10.33
N GLU A 154 12.43 -31.75 -11.44
CA GLU A 154 12.59 -30.32 -11.74
C GLU A 154 11.86 -29.45 -10.73
N LYS A 155 10.63 -29.83 -10.34
CA LYS A 155 9.84 -29.13 -9.32
C LYS A 155 10.56 -29.13 -7.98
N ASN A 156 11.01 -30.31 -7.53
CA ASN A 156 11.72 -30.48 -6.26
C ASN A 156 13.04 -29.70 -6.23
N LYS A 157 13.80 -29.74 -7.32
CA LYS A 157 15.01 -28.94 -7.43
C LYS A 157 14.72 -27.47 -7.26
N ARG A 158 13.71 -26.94 -7.95
CA ARG A 158 13.38 -25.52 -7.89
C ARG A 158 12.84 -25.08 -6.52
N LEU A 159 12.01 -25.91 -5.89
CA LEU A 159 11.55 -25.69 -4.51
C LEU A 159 12.73 -25.72 -3.53
N SER A 160 13.66 -26.67 -3.67
CA SER A 160 14.88 -26.74 -2.86
C SER A 160 15.77 -25.50 -3.07
N ASP A 161 15.93 -25.02 -4.31
CA ASP A 161 16.70 -23.82 -4.61
C ASP A 161 16.07 -22.58 -3.92
N ILE A 162 14.73 -22.45 -3.92
CA ILE A 162 14.02 -21.36 -3.22
C ILE A 162 14.20 -21.47 -1.71
N LEU A 163 13.97 -22.66 -1.13
CA LEU A 163 14.14 -22.90 0.30
C LEU A 163 15.55 -22.54 0.77
N ASN A 164 16.58 -23.06 0.09
CA ASN A 164 17.98 -22.79 0.41
C ASN A 164 18.34 -21.31 0.22
N GLY A 165 17.84 -20.68 -0.86
CA GLY A 165 18.03 -19.26 -1.11
C GLY A 165 17.48 -18.43 0.06
N ILE A 166 16.23 -18.66 0.43
CA ILE A 166 15.58 -17.96 1.55
C ILE A 166 16.29 -18.28 2.87
N ASN A 167 16.73 -19.52 3.11
CA ASN A 167 17.48 -19.91 4.30
C ASN A 167 18.81 -19.16 4.43
N SER A 168 19.46 -18.81 3.31
CA SER A 168 20.73 -18.08 3.30
C SER A 168 20.62 -16.63 3.80
N ILE A 169 19.42 -16.08 3.90
CA ILE A 169 19.18 -14.71 4.36
C ILE A 169 19.24 -14.68 5.89
N ASN A 170 20.07 -13.80 6.43
CA ASN A 170 20.07 -13.53 7.85
C ASN A 170 19.08 -12.39 8.17
N PHE A 171 17.96 -12.71 8.81
CA PHE A 171 16.96 -11.74 9.29
C PHE A 171 17.28 -11.19 10.69
N GLY A 172 18.37 -11.65 11.34
CA GLY A 172 18.73 -11.30 12.72
C GLY A 172 17.98 -12.15 13.74
N ASN A 173 18.19 -11.85 15.01
CA ASN A 173 17.44 -12.49 16.11
C ASN A 173 16.18 -11.67 16.43
N PHE A 174 15.07 -12.32 16.73
CA PHE A 174 13.82 -11.65 17.11
C PHE A 174 13.96 -10.75 18.35
N GLU A 175 14.94 -11.03 19.23
CA GLU A 175 15.20 -10.24 20.43
C GLU A 175 15.99 -8.95 20.20
N GLU A 176 16.84 -8.90 19.19
CA GLU A 176 17.76 -7.78 18.97
C GLU A 176 17.28 -6.78 17.90
N ASN A 177 16.21 -7.12 17.19
CA ASN A 177 15.75 -6.31 16.07
C ASN A 177 14.53 -5.49 16.45
N ASP A 178 14.72 -4.18 16.63
CA ASP A 178 13.68 -3.15 16.50
C ASP A 178 13.08 -3.12 15.07
N ILE A 179 13.50 -4.01 14.17
CA ILE A 179 13.12 -4.00 12.76
C ILE A 179 12.32 -5.26 12.48
N ASP A 180 11.14 -5.06 12.00
CA ASP A 180 10.32 -6.02 11.32
C ASP A 180 10.99 -6.43 9.98
N ALA A 181 12.09 -7.18 10.08
CA ALA A 181 12.94 -7.50 8.93
C ALA A 181 12.21 -8.39 7.91
N PHE A 182 11.36 -9.29 8.36
CA PHE A 182 10.55 -10.13 7.49
C PHE A 182 9.45 -9.32 6.79
N GLY A 183 8.71 -8.51 7.52
CA GLY A 183 7.69 -7.65 6.95
C GLY A 183 8.28 -6.63 5.99
N ASP A 184 9.39 -5.98 6.32
CA ASP A 184 10.10 -5.08 5.41
C ASP A 184 10.58 -5.78 4.11
N ALA A 185 11.06 -7.02 4.23
CA ALA A 185 11.46 -7.84 3.09
C ALA A 185 10.27 -8.18 2.19
N TYR A 186 9.17 -8.54 2.80
CA TYR A 186 7.92 -8.89 2.13
C TYR A 186 7.32 -7.69 1.39
N GLU A 187 7.20 -6.54 2.06
CA GLU A 187 6.74 -5.29 1.44
C GLU A 187 7.67 -4.84 0.29
N PHE A 188 8.98 -4.99 0.46
CA PHE A 188 9.94 -4.70 -0.61
C PHE A 188 9.71 -5.56 -1.85
N LEU A 189 9.49 -6.86 -1.68
CA LEU A 189 9.16 -7.76 -2.79
C LEU A 189 7.86 -7.36 -3.47
N ILE A 190 6.78 -7.12 -2.73
CA ILE A 190 5.49 -6.69 -3.28
C ILE A 190 5.65 -5.38 -4.06
N SER A 191 6.33 -4.39 -3.51
CA SER A 191 6.57 -3.09 -4.15
C SER A 191 7.33 -3.22 -5.47
N ASN A 192 8.42 -4.00 -5.48
CA ASN A 192 9.19 -4.24 -6.71
C ASN A 192 8.39 -5.02 -7.75
N TYR A 193 7.55 -5.92 -7.31
CA TYR A 193 6.68 -6.68 -8.21
C TYR A 193 5.62 -5.79 -8.84
N ALA A 194 5.01 -4.90 -8.07
CA ALA A 194 4.07 -3.90 -8.59
C ALA A 194 4.75 -2.96 -9.59
N SER A 195 5.97 -2.51 -9.32
CA SER A 195 6.73 -1.61 -10.22
C SER A 195 7.06 -2.26 -11.58
N ASN A 196 7.27 -3.58 -11.61
CA ASN A 196 7.61 -4.34 -12.82
C ASN A 196 6.38 -4.89 -13.57
N ALA A 197 5.18 -4.86 -12.96
CA ALA A 197 3.94 -5.36 -13.58
C ALA A 197 3.34 -4.41 -14.63
N GLY A 198 3.98 -3.28 -14.92
CA GLY A 198 3.51 -2.31 -15.92
C GLY A 198 2.25 -1.56 -15.48
N LYS A 199 1.31 -1.32 -16.43
CA LYS A 199 0.09 -0.53 -16.17
C LYS A 199 -0.81 -1.09 -15.07
N SER A 200 -0.75 -2.37 -14.79
CA SER A 200 -1.51 -3.03 -13.71
C SER A 200 -0.87 -2.85 -12.32
N GLY A 201 0.39 -2.43 -12.25
CA GLY A 201 1.12 -2.33 -10.98
C GLY A 201 0.54 -1.29 -10.01
N GLY A 202 0.01 -0.20 -10.52
CA GLY A 202 -0.62 0.85 -9.72
C GLY A 202 -1.96 0.46 -9.08
N GLU A 203 -2.61 -0.60 -9.60
CA GLU A 203 -3.86 -1.13 -9.04
C GLU A 203 -3.62 -2.04 -7.81
N PHE A 204 -2.38 -2.52 -7.63
CA PHE A 204 -2.04 -3.51 -6.62
C PHE A 204 -1.20 -2.97 -5.45
N PHE A 205 -0.62 -1.79 -5.59
CA PHE A 205 0.28 -1.27 -4.57
C PHE A 205 0.25 0.26 -4.47
N THR A 206 -0.06 0.75 -3.29
CA THR A 206 0.04 2.19 -2.96
C THR A 206 1.46 2.50 -2.49
N PRO A 207 2.14 3.53 -3.03
CA PRO A 207 3.46 3.92 -2.56
C PRO A 207 3.47 4.18 -1.05
N GLN A 208 4.45 3.63 -0.33
CA GLN A 208 4.51 3.72 1.14
C GLN A 208 4.43 5.15 1.67
N THR A 209 4.99 6.12 0.94
CA THR A 209 4.94 7.53 1.33
C THR A 209 3.54 8.13 1.23
N VAL A 210 2.74 7.68 0.24
CA VAL A 210 1.33 8.06 0.13
C VAL A 210 0.51 7.38 1.23
N SER A 211 0.75 6.09 1.47
CA SER A 211 0.10 5.36 2.57
C SER A 211 0.39 6.01 3.93
N LYS A 212 1.62 6.46 4.14
CA LYS A 212 2.03 7.23 5.33
C LYS A 212 1.29 8.55 5.45
N LEU A 213 1.10 9.27 4.35
CA LEU A 213 0.34 10.52 4.35
C LEU A 213 -1.12 10.28 4.71
N LEU A 214 -1.78 9.27 4.11
CA LEU A 214 -3.16 8.92 4.42
C LEU A 214 -3.34 8.58 5.91
N ALA A 215 -2.45 7.74 6.46
CA ALA A 215 -2.47 7.38 7.87
C ALA A 215 -2.37 8.62 8.77
N ARG A 216 -1.50 9.56 8.45
CA ARG A 216 -1.34 10.79 9.23
C ARG A 216 -2.56 11.71 9.12
N LEU A 217 -3.15 11.86 7.93
CA LEU A 217 -4.33 12.70 7.73
C LEU A 217 -5.53 12.22 8.58
N VAL A 218 -5.79 10.91 8.63
CA VAL A 218 -6.93 10.38 9.40
C VAL A 218 -6.75 10.52 10.91
N MET A 219 -5.51 10.65 11.39
CA MET A 219 -5.17 10.77 12.80
C MET A 219 -5.06 12.21 13.32
N VAL A 220 -5.02 13.24 12.45
CA VAL A 220 -4.93 14.64 12.90
C VAL A 220 -6.04 14.96 13.90
N GLY A 221 -5.66 15.44 15.10
CA GLY A 221 -6.57 15.79 16.18
C GLY A 221 -7.19 14.61 16.92
N LYS A 222 -6.63 13.41 16.77
CA LYS A 222 -7.08 12.20 17.48
C LYS A 222 -5.92 11.59 18.26
N ASP A 223 -6.18 11.25 19.52
CA ASP A 223 -5.21 10.55 20.37
C ASP A 223 -5.31 9.03 20.21
N LYS A 224 -6.53 8.52 20.04
CA LYS A 224 -6.83 7.10 19.90
C LYS A 224 -7.95 6.84 18.92
N ILE A 225 -7.91 5.68 18.27
CA ILE A 225 -8.97 5.14 17.42
C ILE A 225 -9.14 3.66 17.75
N ASN A 226 -10.33 3.09 17.52
CA ASN A 226 -10.60 1.69 17.80
C ASN A 226 -10.48 0.83 16.53
N LYS A 227 -11.09 1.27 15.44
CA LYS A 227 -11.23 0.49 14.21
C LYS A 227 -10.68 1.24 13.00
N VAL A 228 -9.82 0.57 12.25
CA VAL A 228 -9.31 1.03 10.95
C VAL A 228 -9.86 0.14 9.84
N TYR A 229 -10.33 0.73 8.75
CA TYR A 229 -10.89 0.00 7.63
C TYR A 229 -10.30 0.43 6.29
N ASP A 230 -10.03 -0.55 5.43
CA ASP A 230 -9.73 -0.36 4.01
C ASP A 230 -10.67 -1.23 3.15
N PRO A 231 -11.65 -0.63 2.46
CA PRO A 231 -12.62 -1.35 1.64
C PRO A 231 -12.03 -1.99 0.37
N THR A 232 -10.76 -1.71 0.04
CA THR A 232 -10.05 -2.22 -1.14
C THR A 232 -8.58 -2.47 -0.81
N CYS A 233 -8.36 -3.28 0.23
CA CYS A 233 -7.10 -3.30 0.96
C CYS A 233 -5.88 -3.80 0.15
N GLY A 234 -6.08 -4.44 -1.00
CA GLY A 234 -4.97 -4.99 -1.77
C GLY A 234 -4.13 -5.95 -0.92
N SER A 235 -2.85 -5.68 -0.79
CA SER A 235 -1.92 -6.41 0.08
C SER A 235 -1.90 -5.94 1.55
N GLY A 236 -2.82 -5.06 1.96
CA GLY A 236 -2.92 -4.54 3.33
C GLY A 236 -1.93 -3.41 3.67
N SER A 237 -1.21 -2.86 2.72
CA SER A 237 -0.14 -1.89 2.97
C SER A 237 -0.62 -0.60 3.65
N LEU A 238 -1.84 -0.12 3.38
CA LEU A 238 -2.42 1.05 4.03
C LEU A 238 -2.71 0.78 5.51
N LEU A 239 -3.29 -0.38 5.82
CA LEU A 239 -3.55 -0.81 7.20
C LEU A 239 -2.25 -0.94 7.99
N LEU A 240 -1.20 -1.50 7.39
CA LEU A 240 0.12 -1.63 8.02
C LEU A 240 0.79 -0.29 8.27
N GLN A 241 0.58 0.72 7.43
CA GLN A 241 1.09 2.06 7.72
C GLN A 241 0.37 2.70 8.91
N MET A 242 -0.91 2.39 9.14
CA MET A 242 -1.60 2.77 10.37
C MET A 242 -0.94 2.12 11.59
N LYS A 243 -0.66 0.80 11.54
CA LYS A 243 0.07 0.11 12.61
C LYS A 243 1.43 0.74 12.87
N LYS A 244 2.28 0.84 11.84
CA LYS A 244 3.66 1.34 11.97
C LYS A 244 3.78 2.74 12.60
N GLN A 245 2.75 3.58 12.44
CA GLN A 245 2.79 4.94 12.94
C GLN A 245 2.02 5.14 14.24
N TYR A 246 1.03 4.30 14.52
CA TYR A 246 0.05 4.51 15.58
C TYR A 246 -0.32 3.25 16.34
N GLU A 247 0.56 2.25 16.44
CA GLU A 247 0.28 0.97 17.12
C GLU A 247 -0.28 1.18 18.53
N ASP A 248 0.36 2.03 19.33
CA ASP A 248 -0.06 2.34 20.70
C ASP A 248 -1.35 3.19 20.77
N HIS A 249 -1.84 3.69 19.64
CA HIS A 249 -3.04 4.53 19.54
C HIS A 249 -4.24 3.80 18.93
N ILE A 250 -4.05 2.57 18.42
CA ILE A 250 -5.11 1.73 17.88
C ILE A 250 -5.55 0.77 18.97
N LEU A 251 -6.85 0.83 19.30
CA LEU A 251 -7.45 0.03 20.35
C LEU A 251 -7.80 -1.39 19.88
N GLU A 252 -8.43 -2.17 20.74
CA GLU A 252 -8.58 -3.63 20.70
C GLU A 252 -9.16 -4.24 19.42
N ASP A 253 -10.07 -3.55 18.71
CA ASP A 253 -10.75 -4.15 17.55
C ASP A 253 -9.89 -4.17 16.26
N GLY A 254 -8.87 -3.31 16.16
CA GLY A 254 -7.80 -3.40 15.17
C GLY A 254 -8.14 -3.05 13.73
N PHE A 255 -7.78 -3.94 12.79
CA PHE A 255 -7.69 -3.67 11.37
C PHE A 255 -8.70 -4.49 10.57
N PHE A 256 -9.45 -3.83 9.69
CA PHE A 256 -10.46 -4.44 8.85
C PHE A 256 -10.16 -4.15 7.38
N GLY A 257 -10.30 -5.17 6.54
CA GLY A 257 -10.05 -5.02 5.12
C GLY A 257 -10.97 -5.86 4.26
N GLN A 258 -11.24 -5.41 3.04
CA GLN A 258 -11.93 -6.22 2.05
C GLN A 258 -11.18 -6.20 0.73
N GLU A 259 -11.05 -7.37 0.09
CA GLU A 259 -10.34 -7.53 -1.18
C GLU A 259 -11.06 -8.54 -2.07
N ILE A 260 -11.23 -8.22 -3.35
CA ILE A 260 -11.91 -9.09 -4.32
C ILE A 260 -10.97 -10.15 -4.90
N ASN A 261 -9.69 -9.79 -5.09
CA ASN A 261 -8.70 -10.66 -5.69
C ASN A 261 -8.15 -11.65 -4.68
N MET A 262 -8.22 -12.97 -4.98
CA MET A 262 -7.78 -14.04 -4.08
C MET A 262 -6.30 -13.90 -3.70
N THR A 263 -5.44 -13.60 -4.66
CA THR A 263 -3.99 -13.47 -4.41
C THR A 263 -3.71 -12.34 -3.44
N ASN A 264 -4.28 -11.15 -3.68
CA ASN A 264 -4.11 -10.01 -2.81
C ASN A 264 -4.71 -10.23 -1.41
N TYR A 265 -5.87 -10.89 -1.35
CA TYR A 265 -6.49 -11.29 -0.09
C TYR A 265 -5.55 -12.16 0.76
N ASN A 266 -4.93 -13.18 0.15
CA ASN A 266 -3.95 -14.02 0.86
C ASN A 266 -2.69 -13.23 1.23
N LEU A 267 -2.18 -12.38 0.33
CA LEU A 267 -1.03 -11.51 0.62
C LEU A 267 -1.32 -10.55 1.78
N ALA A 268 -2.54 -10.00 1.87
CA ALA A 268 -2.91 -9.12 2.98
C ALA A 268 -2.89 -9.86 4.32
N ARG A 269 -3.48 -11.05 4.41
CA ARG A 269 -3.48 -11.87 5.63
C ARG A 269 -2.06 -12.26 6.05
N MET A 270 -1.25 -12.76 5.12
CA MET A 270 0.16 -13.06 5.37
C MET A 270 0.91 -11.82 5.88
N ASN A 271 0.62 -10.67 5.30
CA ASN A 271 1.26 -9.41 5.66
C ASN A 271 0.87 -8.95 7.09
N MET A 272 -0.37 -9.18 7.53
CA MET A 272 -0.76 -8.93 8.91
C MET A 272 0.07 -9.78 9.89
N PHE A 273 0.18 -11.08 9.64
CA PHE A 273 1.00 -11.98 10.47
C PHE A 273 2.47 -11.60 10.47
N LEU A 274 3.07 -11.32 9.31
CA LEU A 274 4.47 -10.91 9.17
C LEU A 274 4.82 -9.65 9.97
N HIS A 275 3.83 -8.79 10.20
CA HIS A 275 3.97 -7.60 11.03
C HIS A 275 3.50 -7.79 12.47
N ASN A 276 3.46 -9.03 12.96
CA ASN A 276 3.06 -9.39 14.33
C ASN A 276 1.68 -8.87 14.74
N ILE A 277 0.72 -8.81 13.80
CA ILE A 277 -0.67 -8.55 14.13
C ILE A 277 -1.33 -9.91 14.40
N ASN A 278 -1.80 -10.10 15.64
CA ASN A 278 -2.51 -11.31 16.01
C ASN A 278 -3.82 -11.43 15.23
N TYR A 279 -4.24 -12.66 14.90
CA TYR A 279 -5.49 -12.93 14.16
C TYR A 279 -6.73 -12.32 14.84
N ASN A 280 -6.72 -12.13 16.15
CA ASN A 280 -7.80 -11.46 16.89
C ASN A 280 -7.87 -9.94 16.63
N ASN A 281 -6.83 -9.35 16.04
CA ASN A 281 -6.69 -7.90 15.85
C ASN A 281 -6.80 -7.48 14.39
N PHE A 282 -7.15 -8.39 13.48
CA PHE A 282 -7.49 -8.06 12.11
C PHE A 282 -8.63 -8.95 11.58
N ASP A 283 -9.37 -8.44 10.64
CA ASP A 283 -10.38 -9.19 9.90
C ASP A 283 -10.32 -8.76 8.42
N ILE A 284 -9.66 -9.57 7.61
CA ILE A 284 -9.58 -9.36 6.16
C ILE A 284 -10.57 -10.33 5.50
N LYS A 285 -11.54 -9.78 4.79
CA LYS A 285 -12.59 -10.56 4.10
C LYS A 285 -12.43 -10.51 2.60
N ARG A 286 -12.76 -11.63 1.94
CA ARG A 286 -12.77 -11.70 0.47
C ARG A 286 -14.17 -11.40 -0.06
N GLY A 287 -14.27 -10.48 -1.02
CA GLY A 287 -15.53 -10.20 -1.70
C GLY A 287 -15.52 -8.88 -2.47
N ASP A 288 -16.51 -8.71 -3.34
CA ASP A 288 -16.76 -7.43 -4.00
C ASP A 288 -17.37 -6.44 -3.01
N THR A 289 -16.63 -5.42 -2.64
CA THR A 289 -17.03 -4.40 -1.65
C THR A 289 -18.33 -3.69 -2.03
N LEU A 290 -18.58 -3.51 -3.31
CA LEU A 290 -19.76 -2.80 -3.77
C LEU A 290 -21.01 -3.69 -3.81
N LEU A 291 -20.85 -4.96 -4.19
CA LEU A 291 -21.97 -5.90 -4.38
C LEU A 291 -22.17 -6.87 -3.22
N ASN A 292 -21.11 -7.18 -2.49
CA ASN A 292 -21.11 -8.10 -1.36
C ASN A 292 -20.25 -7.55 -0.21
N PRO A 293 -20.66 -6.44 0.43
CA PRO A 293 -19.93 -5.84 1.56
C PRO A 293 -19.93 -6.81 2.75
N GLN A 294 -18.74 -7.06 3.31
CA GLN A 294 -18.56 -8.05 4.35
C GLN A 294 -18.58 -7.45 5.77
N HIS A 295 -18.20 -6.17 5.92
CA HIS A 295 -18.05 -5.52 7.24
C HIS A 295 -19.26 -4.62 7.59
N LEU A 296 -20.47 -5.13 7.42
CA LEU A 296 -21.69 -4.39 7.75
C LEU A 296 -22.00 -4.38 9.25
N GLU A 297 -21.59 -5.43 9.97
CA GLU A 297 -21.83 -5.56 11.41
C GLU A 297 -20.73 -4.87 12.22
N GLU A 298 -19.51 -4.78 11.69
CA GLU A 298 -18.36 -4.17 12.36
C GLU A 298 -18.34 -2.65 12.29
N LYS A 299 -19.11 -2.05 11.34
CA LYS A 299 -19.24 -0.59 11.28
C LYS A 299 -19.91 -0.02 12.53
N PRO A 300 -19.62 1.22 12.95
CA PRO A 300 -18.82 2.22 12.22
C PRO A 300 -17.33 2.13 12.51
N PHE A 301 -16.51 2.67 11.57
CA PHE A 301 -15.05 2.74 11.66
C PHE A 301 -14.57 4.15 11.98
N ASP A 302 -13.50 4.26 12.79
CA ASP A 302 -12.96 5.55 13.22
C ASP A 302 -11.97 6.15 12.22
N ALA A 303 -11.30 5.31 11.49
CA ALA A 303 -10.44 5.68 10.39
C ALA A 303 -10.69 4.80 9.16
N ILE A 304 -10.80 5.42 8.00
CA ILE A 304 -10.85 4.71 6.73
C ILE A 304 -9.72 5.25 5.85
N VAL A 305 -8.87 4.35 5.39
CA VAL A 305 -7.78 4.65 4.46
C VAL A 305 -7.98 3.79 3.22
N SER A 306 -7.98 4.38 2.03
CA SER A 306 -8.28 3.61 0.83
C SER A 306 -7.64 4.19 -0.42
N ASN A 307 -7.19 3.29 -1.28
CA ASN A 307 -6.82 3.58 -2.66
C ASN A 307 -7.63 2.66 -3.59
N PRO A 308 -8.91 2.99 -3.84
CA PRO A 308 -9.78 2.16 -4.66
C PRO A 308 -9.35 2.17 -6.13
N PRO A 309 -9.68 1.13 -6.91
CA PRO A 309 -9.36 1.09 -8.33
C PRO A 309 -10.06 2.22 -9.10
N TYR A 310 -9.30 2.95 -9.93
CA TYR A 310 -9.81 4.13 -10.62
C TYR A 310 -10.64 3.76 -11.84
N SER A 311 -11.80 4.41 -11.97
CA SER A 311 -12.66 4.34 -13.15
C SER A 311 -12.99 2.91 -13.61
N VAL A 312 -13.14 1.97 -12.67
CA VAL A 312 -13.55 0.61 -12.98
C VAL A 312 -15.05 0.54 -13.29
N LYS A 313 -15.41 -0.41 -14.14
CA LYS A 313 -16.81 -0.71 -14.42
C LYS A 313 -17.42 -1.48 -13.26
N TRP A 314 -18.66 -1.21 -12.96
CA TRP A 314 -19.48 -1.94 -11.98
C TRP A 314 -20.91 -2.07 -12.46
N VAL A 315 -21.75 -2.78 -11.71
CA VAL A 315 -23.15 -3.01 -12.13
C VAL A 315 -23.98 -1.72 -12.15
N GLY A 316 -23.76 -0.80 -11.19
CA GLY A 316 -24.45 0.49 -11.11
C GLY A 316 -25.97 0.36 -11.18
N ASP A 317 -26.60 1.18 -12.03
CA ASP A 317 -28.04 1.15 -12.29
C ASP A 317 -28.54 -0.08 -13.10
N GLY A 318 -27.64 -1.04 -13.40
CA GLY A 318 -28.02 -2.34 -13.91
C GLY A 318 -28.67 -3.24 -12.88
N ASP A 319 -28.40 -3.01 -11.59
CA ASP A 319 -29.14 -3.56 -10.49
C ASP A 319 -30.08 -2.51 -9.89
N PRO A 320 -31.39 -2.60 -10.10
CA PRO A 320 -32.34 -1.61 -9.62
C PRO A 320 -32.46 -1.57 -8.08
N THR A 321 -31.96 -2.55 -7.37
CA THR A 321 -32.02 -2.59 -5.90
C THR A 321 -30.98 -1.67 -5.26
N LEU A 322 -29.85 -1.42 -5.93
CA LEU A 322 -28.76 -0.60 -5.40
C LEU A 322 -29.15 0.86 -5.13
N ILE A 323 -30.15 1.40 -5.83
CA ILE A 323 -30.61 2.77 -5.55
C ILE A 323 -31.22 2.91 -4.15
N ASN A 324 -31.69 1.80 -3.57
CA ASN A 324 -32.27 1.75 -2.23
C ASN A 324 -31.27 1.21 -1.19
N ASP A 325 -30.05 0.88 -1.58
CA ASP A 325 -29.00 0.48 -0.65
C ASP A 325 -28.62 1.68 0.24
N ASP A 326 -28.58 1.48 1.55
CA ASP A 326 -28.28 2.53 2.55
C ASP A 326 -26.97 3.27 2.31
N ARG A 327 -26.04 2.66 1.57
CA ARG A 327 -24.77 3.28 1.19
C ARG A 327 -24.96 4.34 0.10
N PHE A 328 -25.88 4.12 -0.85
CA PHE A 328 -26.03 4.92 -2.07
C PHE A 328 -27.31 5.76 -2.09
N ALA A 329 -28.38 5.27 -1.46
CA ALA A 329 -29.68 5.92 -1.43
C ALA A 329 -29.64 7.40 -0.99
N PRO A 330 -28.82 7.82 0.01
CA PRO A 330 -28.81 9.19 0.48
C PRO A 330 -28.43 10.23 -0.58
N ALA A 331 -27.59 9.87 -1.56
CA ALA A 331 -27.23 10.75 -2.66
C ALA A 331 -28.32 10.83 -3.77
N GLY A 332 -29.34 9.96 -3.73
CA GLY A 332 -30.41 9.88 -4.72
C GLY A 332 -29.94 9.51 -6.14
N LYS A 333 -28.67 9.15 -6.31
CA LYS A 333 -28.06 8.83 -7.60
C LYS A 333 -26.93 7.85 -7.43
N LEU A 334 -26.91 6.79 -8.27
CA LEU A 334 -25.79 5.85 -8.33
C LEU A 334 -24.63 6.42 -9.14
N ALA A 335 -23.40 6.04 -8.79
CA ALA A 335 -22.23 6.29 -9.62
C ALA A 335 -22.41 5.69 -11.02
N PRO A 336 -21.79 6.27 -12.08
CA PRO A 336 -21.93 5.74 -13.43
C PRO A 336 -21.43 4.29 -13.53
N LYS A 337 -22.12 3.43 -14.30
CA LYS A 337 -21.68 2.05 -14.58
C LYS A 337 -20.22 1.94 -15.06
N SER A 338 -19.76 2.94 -15.78
CA SER A 338 -18.40 2.95 -16.34
C SER A 338 -17.33 3.38 -15.33
N LYS A 339 -17.74 3.86 -14.12
CA LYS A 339 -16.83 4.50 -13.15
C LYS A 339 -17.39 4.34 -11.73
N ALA A 340 -16.87 3.37 -11.01
CA ALA A 340 -17.31 3.05 -9.64
C ALA A 340 -16.74 4.00 -8.57
N ASP A 341 -15.91 4.98 -8.93
CA ASP A 341 -15.15 5.81 -7.99
C ASP A 341 -16.04 6.35 -6.84
N PHE A 342 -17.18 6.98 -7.17
CA PHE A 342 -18.11 7.47 -6.15
C PHE A 342 -18.88 6.37 -5.41
N ALA A 343 -18.97 5.17 -5.94
CA ALA A 343 -19.56 4.06 -5.19
C ALA A 343 -18.66 3.66 -4.01
N PHE A 344 -17.35 3.60 -4.21
CA PHE A 344 -16.37 3.37 -3.12
C PHE A 344 -16.36 4.52 -2.11
N ILE A 345 -16.47 5.78 -2.56
CA ILE A 345 -16.55 6.95 -1.68
C ILE A 345 -17.81 6.90 -0.81
N MET A 346 -18.98 6.61 -1.40
CA MET A 346 -20.25 6.50 -0.66
C MET A 346 -20.25 5.29 0.28
N HIS A 347 -19.66 4.16 -0.12
CA HIS A 347 -19.45 3.02 0.77
C HIS A 347 -18.61 3.42 1.99
N SER A 348 -17.48 4.09 1.78
CA SER A 348 -16.61 4.57 2.86
C SER A 348 -17.34 5.54 3.78
N LEU A 349 -18.08 6.50 3.24
CA LEU A 349 -18.87 7.44 4.03
C LEU A 349 -19.93 6.74 4.89
N ASN A 350 -20.63 5.73 4.36
CA ASN A 350 -21.61 4.96 5.12
C ASN A 350 -20.97 4.23 6.31
N HIS A 351 -19.79 3.65 6.10
CA HIS A 351 -19.07 2.87 7.13
C HIS A 351 -18.34 3.74 8.16
N LEU A 352 -18.19 5.05 7.89
CA LEU A 352 -17.47 5.97 8.76
C LEU A 352 -18.26 6.31 10.02
N SER A 353 -17.60 6.34 11.18
CA SER A 353 -18.19 6.81 12.46
C SER A 353 -18.44 8.33 12.42
N ASN A 354 -19.28 8.82 13.31
CA ASN A 354 -19.58 10.25 13.39
C ASN A 354 -18.34 11.11 13.73
N LYS A 355 -17.37 10.54 14.44
CA LYS A 355 -16.09 11.19 14.77
C LYS A 355 -14.95 10.67 13.89
N GLY A 356 -15.27 9.78 12.94
CA GLY A 356 -14.32 9.18 12.03
C GLY A 356 -13.82 10.15 10.97
N ARG A 357 -12.69 9.78 10.38
CA ARG A 357 -12.15 10.46 9.20
C ARG A 357 -11.75 9.42 8.15
N ALA A 358 -12.11 9.67 6.89
CA ALA A 358 -11.70 8.87 5.76
C ALA A 358 -10.74 9.66 4.88
N ALA A 359 -9.63 9.05 4.46
CA ALA A 359 -8.70 9.59 3.48
C ALA A 359 -8.61 8.63 2.29
N ILE A 360 -9.08 9.07 1.12
CA ILE A 360 -9.29 8.24 -0.06
C ILE A 360 -8.51 8.82 -1.22
N VAL A 361 -7.65 8.02 -1.86
CA VAL A 361 -6.95 8.40 -3.09
C VAL A 361 -7.93 8.32 -4.26
N CYS A 362 -7.99 9.38 -5.03
CA CYS A 362 -8.97 9.55 -6.10
C CYS A 362 -8.31 9.95 -7.42
N PHE A 363 -8.94 9.56 -8.52
CA PHE A 363 -8.63 10.08 -9.84
C PHE A 363 -9.16 11.54 -9.95
N PRO A 364 -8.36 12.52 -10.42
CA PRO A 364 -8.76 13.93 -10.40
C PRO A 364 -10.06 14.25 -11.15
N GLY A 365 -10.37 13.47 -12.18
CA GLY A 365 -11.56 13.70 -13.01
C GLY A 365 -12.88 13.65 -12.24
N ILE A 366 -12.97 12.93 -11.12
CA ILE A 366 -14.21 12.86 -10.33
C ILE A 366 -14.62 14.21 -9.71
N PHE A 367 -13.67 15.11 -9.52
CA PHE A 367 -13.89 16.38 -8.84
C PHE A 367 -14.57 17.44 -9.71
N TYR A 368 -14.59 17.29 -11.06
CA TYR A 368 -15.18 18.27 -11.97
C TYR A 368 -16.18 17.72 -13.00
N ARG A 369 -16.23 16.39 -13.21
CA ARG A 369 -17.18 15.80 -14.19
C ARG A 369 -18.63 16.07 -13.80
N GLY A 370 -19.48 16.19 -14.82
CA GLY A 370 -20.92 16.41 -14.67
C GLY A 370 -21.74 15.12 -14.41
N GLY A 371 -23.04 15.22 -14.57
CA GLY A 371 -23.96 14.07 -14.49
C GLY A 371 -24.07 13.50 -13.07
N ALA A 372 -24.12 12.17 -12.96
CA ALA A 372 -24.27 11.48 -11.69
C ALA A 372 -23.16 11.81 -10.68
N GLU A 373 -21.91 11.96 -11.16
CA GLU A 373 -20.78 12.31 -10.29
C GLU A 373 -20.98 13.70 -9.65
N LYS A 374 -21.52 14.69 -10.41
CA LYS A 374 -21.88 16.01 -9.85
C LYS A 374 -22.97 15.90 -8.79
N THR A 375 -24.01 15.10 -9.02
CA THR A 375 -25.11 14.93 -8.04
C THR A 375 -24.58 14.36 -6.72
N ILE A 376 -23.66 13.39 -6.79
CA ILE A 376 -23.06 12.83 -5.57
C ILE A 376 -22.14 13.84 -4.89
N ARG A 377 -21.34 14.62 -5.64
CA ARG A 377 -20.54 15.71 -5.05
C ARG A 377 -21.42 16.75 -4.36
N GLN A 378 -22.55 17.12 -4.98
CA GLN A 378 -23.52 18.01 -4.37
C GLN A 378 -24.00 17.46 -3.02
N TYR A 379 -24.40 16.19 -2.98
CA TYR A 379 -24.80 15.56 -1.72
C TYR A 379 -23.69 15.64 -0.65
N LEU A 380 -22.44 15.36 -1.02
CA LEU A 380 -21.31 15.39 -0.09
C LEU A 380 -21.02 16.80 0.46
N VAL A 381 -21.10 17.82 -0.39
CA VAL A 381 -20.85 19.23 -0.03
C VAL A 381 -22.01 19.80 0.79
N ASP A 382 -23.25 19.61 0.33
CA ASP A 382 -24.45 20.15 0.99
C ASP A 382 -24.65 19.56 2.40
N ASN A 383 -24.19 18.32 2.63
CA ASN A 383 -24.20 17.68 3.95
C ASN A 383 -22.92 17.89 4.74
N ASN A 384 -22.02 18.74 4.29
CA ASN A 384 -20.77 19.10 4.98
C ASN A 384 -19.84 17.91 5.26
N PHE A 385 -19.78 16.91 4.36
CA PHE A 385 -18.96 15.72 4.54
C PHE A 385 -17.54 15.86 3.98
N VAL A 386 -17.28 16.79 3.05
CA VAL A 386 -15.96 17.02 2.49
C VAL A 386 -15.14 17.90 3.44
N GLU A 387 -14.12 17.33 4.08
CA GLU A 387 -13.23 18.07 4.98
C GLU A 387 -12.09 18.74 4.20
N ALA A 388 -11.43 17.97 3.31
CA ALA A 388 -10.38 18.52 2.46
C ALA A 388 -10.26 17.80 1.11
N VAL A 389 -9.71 18.51 0.13
CA VAL A 389 -9.27 17.97 -1.16
C VAL A 389 -7.81 18.38 -1.37
N ILE A 390 -6.91 17.39 -1.54
CA ILE A 390 -5.46 17.59 -1.58
C ILE A 390 -4.93 17.09 -2.92
N SER A 391 -4.46 17.97 -3.80
CA SER A 391 -3.79 17.54 -5.04
C SER A 391 -2.38 17.07 -4.73
N LEU A 392 -2.01 15.90 -5.28
CA LEU A 392 -0.68 15.32 -5.13
C LEU A 392 0.17 15.56 -6.37
N PRO A 393 1.50 15.43 -6.27
CA PRO A 393 2.39 15.43 -7.43
C PRO A 393 2.01 14.35 -8.45
N ASP A 394 2.34 14.60 -9.69
CA ASP A 394 2.31 13.58 -10.74
C ASP A 394 3.38 12.50 -10.51
N ASN A 395 3.28 11.41 -11.24
CA ASN A 395 4.30 10.36 -11.27
C ASN A 395 4.70 9.80 -9.89
N LEU A 396 3.78 9.80 -8.90
CA LEU A 396 3.97 9.15 -7.59
C LEU A 396 3.69 7.64 -7.65
N PHE A 397 2.69 7.23 -8.44
CA PHE A 397 2.24 5.85 -8.52
C PHE A 397 2.94 5.09 -9.63
N PHE A 398 3.21 3.80 -9.39
CA PHE A 398 3.83 2.94 -10.39
C PHE A 398 2.91 2.75 -11.60
N GLY A 399 3.50 2.74 -12.79
CA GLY A 399 2.80 2.48 -14.05
C GLY A 399 1.90 3.62 -14.54
N THR A 400 1.82 4.76 -13.86
CA THR A 400 1.07 5.94 -14.30
C THR A 400 1.78 7.24 -13.98
N SER A 401 1.72 8.19 -14.92
CA SER A 401 2.19 9.56 -14.69
C SER A 401 1.07 10.50 -14.23
N ILE A 402 -0.14 9.98 -13.97
CA ILE A 402 -1.30 10.80 -13.62
C ILE A 402 -1.13 11.32 -12.19
N ALA A 403 -1.28 12.64 -12.01
CA ALA A 403 -1.44 13.22 -10.68
C ALA A 403 -2.72 12.68 -10.03
N THR A 404 -2.65 12.33 -8.76
CA THR A 404 -3.80 11.88 -7.97
C THR A 404 -4.23 12.95 -6.97
N THR A 405 -5.36 12.74 -6.33
CA THR A 405 -5.92 13.69 -5.37
C THR A 405 -6.44 12.90 -4.17
N ILE A 406 -6.18 13.36 -2.95
CA ILE A 406 -6.76 12.77 -1.75
C ILE A 406 -8.06 13.52 -1.43
N LEU A 407 -9.15 12.77 -1.25
CA LEU A 407 -10.40 13.24 -0.69
C LEU A 407 -10.43 12.87 0.80
N VAL A 408 -10.58 13.87 1.66
CA VAL A 408 -10.76 13.67 3.09
C VAL A 408 -12.21 13.92 3.46
N LEU A 409 -12.85 12.91 4.07
CA LEU A 409 -14.23 12.96 4.53
C LEU A 409 -14.32 12.92 6.06
N ALA A 410 -15.24 13.70 6.62
CA ALA A 410 -15.62 13.67 8.02
C ALA A 410 -17.12 13.98 8.17
N LYS A 411 -17.82 13.30 9.11
CA LYS A 411 -19.26 13.48 9.30
C LYS A 411 -19.64 14.64 10.23
N ASN A 412 -18.76 15.02 11.13
CA ASN A 412 -19.09 15.98 12.19
C ASN A 412 -18.09 17.15 12.21
N LYS A 413 -18.04 17.88 11.10
CA LYS A 413 -17.24 19.10 11.00
C LYS A 413 -17.93 20.25 11.74
N LEU A 414 -17.14 21.11 12.37
CA LEU A 414 -17.64 22.28 13.09
C LEU A 414 -18.00 23.42 12.13
N GLU A 415 -17.23 23.58 11.05
CA GLU A 415 -17.44 24.64 10.06
C GLU A 415 -18.00 24.10 8.75
N ASN A 416 -18.90 24.86 8.11
CA ASN A 416 -19.44 24.52 6.79
C ASN A 416 -18.48 24.96 5.67
N LYS A 417 -17.24 24.47 5.73
CA LYS A 417 -16.16 24.83 4.81
C LYS A 417 -15.40 23.59 4.36
N THR A 418 -14.76 23.68 3.21
CA THR A 418 -13.87 22.67 2.65
C THR A 418 -12.48 23.27 2.46
N LEU A 419 -11.44 22.55 2.89
CA LEU A 419 -10.06 22.94 2.70
C LEU A 419 -9.50 22.34 1.40
N PHE A 420 -8.95 23.18 0.53
CA PHE A 420 -8.23 22.76 -0.68
C PHE A 420 -6.74 22.96 -0.47
N ILE A 421 -5.93 21.94 -0.73
CA ILE A 421 -4.46 22.00 -0.57
C ILE A 421 -3.82 21.62 -1.91
N ASP A 422 -2.95 22.50 -2.41
CA ASP A 422 -2.09 22.19 -3.55
C ASP A 422 -0.72 21.69 -3.09
N ALA A 423 -0.57 20.36 -3.09
CA ALA A 423 0.68 19.68 -2.83
C ALA A 423 1.37 19.19 -4.12
N SER A 424 0.96 19.67 -5.29
CA SER A 424 1.49 19.21 -6.59
C SER A 424 3.00 19.42 -6.76
N LYS A 425 3.58 20.33 -6.00
CA LYS A 425 5.03 20.63 -5.99
C LYS A 425 5.79 20.02 -4.80
N GLU A 426 5.08 19.27 -3.94
CA GLU A 426 5.64 18.64 -2.73
C GLU A 426 6.25 17.28 -3.05
N PHE A 427 7.42 17.25 -3.70
CA PHE A 427 8.10 16.00 -4.01
C PHE A 427 9.61 16.16 -4.18
N LYS A 428 10.30 15.04 -4.10
CA LYS A 428 11.66 14.87 -4.58
C LYS A 428 11.63 14.00 -5.82
N LYS A 429 12.28 14.46 -6.89
CA LYS A 429 12.42 13.66 -8.10
C LYS A 429 13.45 12.56 -7.89
N GLU A 430 13.08 11.33 -8.17
CA GLU A 430 13.96 10.16 -8.25
C GLU A 430 14.04 9.64 -9.69
N THR A 431 14.84 8.61 -9.94
CA THR A 431 15.16 8.15 -11.30
C THR A 431 13.91 7.83 -12.12
N ASN A 432 12.94 7.13 -11.56
CA ASN A 432 11.76 6.64 -12.28
C ASN A 432 10.46 7.32 -11.85
N ASN A 433 10.35 7.74 -10.59
CA ASN A 433 9.13 8.29 -10.00
C ASN A 433 9.44 9.49 -9.13
N ASN A 434 8.43 10.31 -8.88
CA ASN A 434 8.45 11.30 -7.81
C ASN A 434 8.17 10.62 -6.47
N VAL A 435 8.72 11.14 -5.38
CA VAL A 435 8.56 10.58 -4.03
C VAL A 435 8.24 11.70 -3.05
N LEU A 436 7.27 11.48 -2.18
CA LEU A 436 7.03 12.37 -1.03
C LEU A 436 8.11 12.10 0.03
N THR A 437 8.86 13.12 0.39
CA THR A 437 9.81 13.02 1.52
C THR A 437 9.08 13.18 2.85
N GLY A 438 9.76 12.87 3.96
CA GLY A 438 9.21 13.12 5.29
C GLY A 438 8.81 14.59 5.49
N SER A 439 9.63 15.54 5.02
CA SER A 439 9.31 16.97 5.10
C SER A 439 8.12 17.38 4.23
N ASN A 440 7.92 16.77 3.07
CA ASN A 440 6.73 17.02 2.26
C ASN A 440 5.46 16.54 2.97
N ILE A 441 5.51 15.34 3.57
CA ILE A 441 4.39 14.79 4.34
C ILE A 441 4.09 15.69 5.54
N GLU A 442 5.11 16.11 6.31
CA GLU A 442 4.93 17.04 7.44
C GLU A 442 4.25 18.32 7.00
N HIS A 443 4.72 18.96 5.93
CA HIS A 443 4.16 20.20 5.42
C HIS A 443 2.68 20.05 5.00
N ILE A 444 2.34 18.97 4.28
CA ILE A 444 0.95 18.70 3.89
C ILE A 444 0.06 18.50 5.12
N VAL A 445 0.53 17.73 6.11
CA VAL A 445 -0.20 17.48 7.34
C VAL A 445 -0.35 18.74 8.18
N GLU A 446 0.66 19.62 8.20
CA GLU A 446 0.61 20.92 8.87
C GLU A 446 -0.42 21.84 8.21
N LEU A 447 -0.45 21.96 6.87
CA LEU A 447 -1.47 22.72 6.15
C LEU A 447 -2.87 22.21 6.45
N PHE A 448 -3.04 20.89 6.49
CA PHE A 448 -4.32 20.25 6.83
C PHE A 448 -4.73 20.52 8.29
N SER A 449 -3.80 20.39 9.23
CA SER A 449 -4.05 20.60 10.66
C SER A 449 -4.39 22.03 11.00
N ASN A 450 -3.71 23.01 10.36
CA ASN A 450 -3.92 24.44 10.59
C ASN A 450 -5.27 24.93 10.05
N TYR A 451 -5.85 24.24 9.05
CA TYR A 451 -7.18 24.46 8.48
C TYR A 451 -7.45 25.93 8.10
N GLN A 452 -6.54 26.54 7.33
CA GLN A 452 -6.58 27.97 7.00
C GLN A 452 -6.08 28.26 5.58
N ASN A 453 -6.32 29.51 5.12
CA ASN A 453 -5.75 30.00 3.88
C ASN A 453 -4.25 30.21 4.01
N VAL A 454 -3.49 29.71 3.03
CA VAL A 454 -2.06 29.99 2.85
C VAL A 454 -1.84 30.27 1.37
N ASP A 455 -1.25 31.43 1.03
CA ASP A 455 -1.02 31.85 -0.35
C ASP A 455 -0.34 30.75 -1.17
N TYR A 456 -0.89 30.45 -2.32
CA TYR A 456 -0.42 29.44 -3.28
C TYR A 456 -0.36 27.98 -2.75
N LYS A 457 -0.83 27.72 -1.53
CA LYS A 457 -0.74 26.42 -0.89
C LYS A 457 -2.10 25.86 -0.47
N SER A 458 -2.93 26.68 0.19
CA SER A 458 -4.23 26.20 0.64
C SER A 458 -5.30 27.31 0.60
N ALA A 459 -6.54 26.88 0.34
CA ALA A 459 -7.72 27.73 0.36
C ALA A 459 -8.84 27.07 1.18
N LEU A 460 -9.36 27.79 2.17
CA LEU A 460 -10.51 27.38 2.98
C LEU A 460 -11.75 28.08 2.42
N VAL A 461 -12.67 27.31 1.86
CA VAL A 461 -13.81 27.81 1.06
C VAL A 461 -15.14 27.39 1.69
N ASP A 462 -16.08 28.32 1.80
CA ASP A 462 -17.45 28.02 2.25
C ASP A 462 -18.15 27.07 1.27
N ASN A 463 -18.85 26.07 1.80
CA ASN A 463 -19.56 25.09 0.97
C ASN A 463 -20.65 25.74 0.11
N ASP A 464 -21.25 26.83 0.58
CA ASP A 464 -22.24 27.62 -0.19
C ASP A 464 -21.60 28.22 -1.45
N VAL A 465 -20.36 28.70 -1.38
CA VAL A 465 -19.60 29.21 -2.54
C VAL A 465 -19.29 28.06 -3.51
N ILE A 466 -18.88 26.90 -3.00
CA ILE A 466 -18.63 25.71 -3.82
C ILE A 466 -19.89 25.32 -4.60
N GLY A 467 -21.07 25.37 -3.96
CA GLY A 467 -22.34 25.06 -4.58
C GLY A 467 -22.78 26.11 -5.57
N SER A 468 -22.94 27.37 -5.13
CA SER A 468 -23.61 28.45 -5.88
C SER A 468 -22.73 29.03 -7.00
N GLU A 469 -21.42 29.18 -6.76
CA GLU A 469 -20.52 29.86 -7.70
C GLU A 469 -19.71 28.89 -8.54
N GLN A 470 -19.33 27.74 -7.97
CA GLN A 470 -18.42 26.77 -8.60
C GLN A 470 -19.11 25.48 -9.07
N ASN A 471 -20.46 25.44 -9.00
CA ASN A 471 -21.26 24.33 -9.53
C ASN A 471 -20.80 22.95 -8.99
N TYR A 472 -20.42 22.91 -7.71
CA TYR A 472 -19.86 21.72 -7.02
C TYR A 472 -18.58 21.17 -7.66
N ASN A 473 -17.79 22.01 -8.29
CA ASN A 473 -16.43 21.68 -8.70
C ASN A 473 -15.54 21.61 -7.45
N LEU A 474 -14.83 20.49 -7.26
CA LEU A 474 -13.92 20.26 -6.13
C LEU A 474 -12.45 20.16 -6.59
N SER A 475 -12.12 20.62 -7.80
CA SER A 475 -10.74 20.66 -8.26
C SER A 475 -9.94 21.71 -7.48
N VAL A 476 -8.79 21.32 -6.92
CA VAL A 476 -7.95 22.21 -6.12
C VAL A 476 -7.53 23.46 -6.90
N SER A 477 -7.19 23.32 -8.17
CA SER A 477 -6.79 24.43 -9.04
C SER A 477 -7.89 25.48 -9.30
N THR A 478 -9.13 25.21 -8.90
CA THR A 478 -10.24 26.20 -8.95
C THR A 478 -10.11 27.21 -7.81
N TYR A 479 -9.51 26.82 -6.69
CA TYR A 479 -9.50 27.59 -5.44
C TYR A 479 -8.12 28.04 -5.00
N VAL A 480 -7.08 27.27 -5.33
CA VAL A 480 -5.68 27.58 -5.01
C VAL A 480 -4.97 28.10 -6.25
N GLU A 481 -4.60 29.37 -6.23
CA GLU A 481 -3.84 29.98 -7.32
C GLU A 481 -2.43 29.41 -7.38
N GLN A 482 -1.90 29.30 -8.59
CA GLN A 482 -0.50 28.91 -8.79
C GLN A 482 0.40 30.15 -8.67
N GLU A 483 1.50 29.99 -7.94
CA GLU A 483 2.54 31.03 -7.90
C GLU A 483 3.10 31.26 -9.32
N ASP A 484 3.03 32.49 -9.81
CA ASP A 484 3.64 32.88 -11.07
C ASP A 484 5.16 32.96 -10.94
N THR A 485 5.82 31.82 -11.17
CA THR A 485 7.28 31.69 -11.13
C THR A 485 7.95 32.12 -12.44
N ARG A 486 7.19 32.65 -13.40
CA ARG A 486 7.79 33.15 -14.65
C ARG A 486 8.66 34.33 -14.32
N GLU A 487 9.89 34.31 -14.83
CA GLU A 487 10.83 35.41 -14.74
C GLU A 487 10.17 36.67 -15.33
N LYS A 488 10.03 37.71 -14.52
CA LYS A 488 9.56 39.02 -15.03
C LYS A 488 10.66 39.57 -15.93
N ILE A 489 10.52 39.28 -17.21
CA ILE A 489 11.45 39.80 -18.22
C ILE A 489 11.19 41.29 -18.35
N ASP A 490 12.17 42.08 -17.93
CA ASP A 490 12.21 43.51 -18.24
C ASP A 490 12.57 43.65 -19.72
N ILE A 491 11.56 44.00 -20.53
CA ILE A 491 11.68 44.10 -21.99
C ILE A 491 12.76 45.13 -22.36
N ASP A 492 12.94 46.20 -21.58
CA ASP A 492 13.93 47.25 -21.86
C ASP A 492 15.35 46.73 -21.62
N VAL A 493 15.55 45.95 -20.55
CA VAL A 493 16.85 45.31 -20.27
C VAL A 493 17.18 44.28 -21.34
N LEU A 494 16.21 43.42 -21.70
CA LEU A 494 16.39 42.40 -22.73
C LEU A 494 16.71 43.04 -24.12
N ASN A 495 15.99 44.10 -24.48
CA ASN A 495 16.26 44.83 -25.72
C ASN A 495 17.65 45.43 -25.75
N LYS A 496 18.15 45.93 -24.61
CA LYS A 496 19.51 46.43 -24.50
C LYS A 496 20.56 45.35 -24.67
N GLU A 497 20.35 44.17 -24.02
CA GLU A 497 21.24 43.02 -24.18
C GLU A 497 21.26 42.49 -25.61
N ILE A 498 20.08 42.45 -26.26
CA ILE A 498 19.99 42.12 -27.69
C ILE A 498 20.78 43.09 -28.54
N ALA A 499 20.65 44.40 -28.35
CA ALA A 499 21.37 45.42 -29.11
C ALA A 499 22.89 45.29 -28.93
N GLU A 500 23.34 45.07 -27.68
CA GLU A 500 24.76 44.85 -27.36
C GLU A 500 25.30 43.57 -28.01
N THR A 501 24.49 42.50 -28.01
CA THR A 501 24.84 41.21 -28.66
C THR A 501 24.93 41.34 -30.18
N VAL A 502 23.96 42.02 -30.79
CA VAL A 502 23.99 42.31 -32.25
C VAL A 502 25.23 43.11 -32.62
N THR A 503 25.57 44.14 -31.85
CA THR A 503 26.78 44.96 -32.07
C THR A 503 28.05 44.09 -32.02
N LYS A 504 28.14 43.15 -31.06
CA LYS A 504 29.28 42.21 -30.97
C LYS A 504 29.33 41.27 -32.17
N ILE A 505 28.19 40.78 -32.65
CA ILE A 505 28.09 39.92 -33.83
C ILE A 505 28.57 40.68 -35.07
N ASP A 506 28.15 41.91 -35.26
CA ASP A 506 28.55 42.72 -36.39
C ASP A 506 30.07 43.04 -36.39
N HIS A 507 30.63 43.31 -35.19
CA HIS A 507 32.07 43.48 -35.03
C HIS A 507 32.85 42.22 -35.40
N LEU A 508 32.43 41.05 -34.90
CA LEU A 508 33.06 39.77 -35.21
C LEU A 508 32.94 39.39 -36.69
N ARG A 509 31.82 39.72 -37.32
CA ARG A 509 31.65 39.53 -38.79
C ARG A 509 32.63 40.39 -39.56
N ALA A 510 32.78 41.67 -39.20
CA ALA A 510 33.75 42.57 -39.84
C ALA A 510 35.19 42.09 -39.66
N GLU A 511 35.55 41.53 -38.52
CA GLU A 511 36.88 40.92 -38.29
C GLU A 511 37.08 39.65 -39.17
N ILE A 512 36.06 38.79 -39.26
CA ILE A 512 36.12 37.62 -40.14
C ILE A 512 36.28 38.04 -41.61
N ASP A 513 35.50 39.00 -42.07
CA ASP A 513 35.60 39.53 -43.45
C ASP A 513 36.99 40.06 -43.75
N LYS A 514 37.61 40.76 -42.77
CA LYS A 514 38.98 41.26 -42.89
C LYS A 514 40.01 40.12 -43.00
N ILE A 515 39.87 39.09 -42.23
CA ILE A 515 40.75 37.92 -42.28
C ILE A 515 40.56 37.17 -43.64
N VAL A 516 39.33 37.04 -44.09
CA VAL A 516 39.02 36.43 -45.40
C VAL A 516 39.62 37.25 -46.56
N GLU A 517 39.55 38.57 -46.50
CA GLU A 517 40.22 39.45 -47.47
C GLU A 517 41.75 39.25 -47.43
N GLU A 518 42.37 39.28 -46.24
CA GLU A 518 43.81 39.06 -46.10
C GLU A 518 44.27 37.69 -46.67
N LEU A 519 43.50 36.66 -46.45
CA LEU A 519 43.75 35.30 -46.96
C LEU A 519 43.52 35.20 -48.48
N SER A 520 42.65 36.03 -49.04
CA SER A 520 42.34 36.06 -50.50
C SER A 520 43.37 36.80 -51.33
N TYR A 521 44.08 37.78 -50.69
CA TYR A 521 45.15 38.53 -51.34
C TYR A 521 46.56 37.93 -51.15
N GLY A 522 46.68 36.83 -50.48
CA GLY A 522 47.93 36.10 -50.22
C GLY A 522 48.23 34.98 -51.19
N LYS A 523 47.68 35.01 -52.44
CA LYS A 523 48.04 34.11 -53.50
C LYS A 523 48.79 34.84 -54.57
#